data_c70dc18662cd7d31f2b5232d182af856
#
_entry.id   c70dc18662cd7d31f2b5232d182af856
#
_cell.length_a   1.000
_cell.length_b   1.000
_cell.length_c   1.000
_cell.angle_alpha   90.00
_cell.angle_beta   90.00
_cell.angle_gamma   90.00
#
_symmetry.space_group_name_H-M   'P 1'
#
loop_
_entity.id
_entity.type
_entity.pdbx_description
1 polymer ?
#
loop_
_entity_poly.entity_id
_entity_poly.type
_entity_poly.pdbx_seq_one_letter_code
_entity_poly.pdbx_strand_id
1 'polypeptide(L)'
;MKKIHTKGNRLRTGIKKKAEAFSKLTPVKKVKKILKGAVIVLVLFLVLFVVVKIHKNQSQGEKTTVVVSSTLESIRSIGELSSYESIYSGVANGEDGRYYVSYDAVVKAGVPADEIKINHKGKKIIVTLPKVSVTDVTVKMESLDYMFMDDNYDQTGISEKAYKECIEDARKEVAENKWILQAAEKNLEEGIRGMLDPLLDSQSGYSLKFETKEGEGQ
;
A
#
# COMPACT_ATOMS: atom_id res chain seq x y z
N MET A 1 40.77 -22.15 -48.68
CA MET A 1 40.76 -22.98 -47.42
C MET A 1 42.12 -23.15 -46.73
N LYS A 2 43.03 -22.17 -46.70
CA LYS A 2 44.38 -22.29 -46.05
C LYS A 2 44.63 -21.48 -44.80
N LYS A 3 43.65 -20.66 -44.29
CA LYS A 3 43.87 -19.77 -43.15
C LYS A 3 43.47 -20.32 -41.77
N ILE A 4 42.73 -21.42 -41.67
CA ILE A 4 42.23 -21.96 -40.40
C ILE A 4 43.27 -22.87 -39.72
N HIS A 5 44.12 -23.55 -40.46
CA HIS A 5 45.11 -24.49 -39.89
C HIS A 5 46.28 -23.79 -39.15
N THR A 6 46.65 -22.57 -39.55
CA THR A 6 47.76 -21.83 -38.99
C THR A 6 47.47 -21.23 -37.56
N LYS A 7 46.21 -20.94 -37.28
CA LYS A 7 45.81 -20.35 -36.00
C LYS A 7 45.77 -21.40 -34.88
N GLY A 8 45.36 -22.63 -35.18
CA GLY A 8 45.35 -23.76 -34.24
C GLY A 8 46.73 -24.20 -33.78
N ASN A 9 47.74 -24.16 -34.68
CA ASN A 9 49.12 -24.55 -34.34
C ASN A 9 49.83 -23.50 -33.46
N ARG A 10 49.56 -22.20 -33.62
CA ARG A 10 50.11 -21.13 -32.76
C ARG A 10 49.56 -21.19 -31.33
N LEU A 11 48.28 -21.56 -31.18
CA LEU A 11 47.69 -21.73 -29.83
C LEU A 11 48.26 -22.95 -29.13
N ARG A 12 48.42 -24.10 -29.83
CA ARG A 12 48.99 -25.32 -29.23
C ARG A 12 50.47 -25.16 -28.83
N THR A 13 51.29 -24.44 -29.63
CA THR A 13 52.68 -24.14 -29.25
C THR A 13 52.79 -23.14 -28.09
N GLY A 14 51.84 -22.18 -27.98
CA GLY A 14 51.78 -21.25 -26.86
C GLY A 14 51.44 -21.95 -25.55
N ILE A 15 50.52 -22.90 -25.57
CA ILE A 15 50.10 -23.67 -24.39
C ILE A 15 51.23 -24.59 -23.92
N LYS A 16 51.94 -25.31 -24.86
CA LYS A 16 53.09 -26.15 -24.52
C LYS A 16 54.24 -25.36 -23.90
N LYS A 17 54.63 -24.22 -24.50
CA LYS A 17 55.65 -23.33 -23.87
C LYS A 17 55.33 -22.83 -22.49
N LYS A 18 54.02 -22.51 -22.20
CA LYS A 18 53.60 -22.14 -20.87
C LYS A 18 53.63 -23.31 -19.87
N ALA A 19 53.26 -24.51 -20.31
CA ALA A 19 53.31 -25.72 -19.49
C ALA A 19 54.78 -26.11 -19.16
N GLU A 20 55.71 -26.03 -20.10
CA GLU A 20 57.13 -26.28 -19.87
C GLU A 20 57.79 -25.21 -18.94
N ALA A 21 57.43 -23.95 -19.11
CA ALA A 21 57.85 -22.89 -18.18
C ALA A 21 57.36 -23.10 -16.76
N PHE A 22 56.14 -23.67 -16.58
CA PHE A 22 55.57 -23.99 -15.27
C PHE A 22 56.26 -25.21 -14.64
N SER A 23 56.72 -26.19 -15.42
CA SER A 23 57.41 -27.36 -14.91
C SER A 23 58.83 -27.06 -14.38
N LYS A 24 59.50 -26.02 -14.89
CA LYS A 24 60.84 -25.59 -14.46
C LYS A 24 60.88 -24.71 -13.22
N LEU A 25 59.72 -24.35 -12.61
CA LEU A 25 59.71 -23.54 -11.41
C LEU A 25 60.01 -24.36 -10.18
N THR A 26 60.78 -23.79 -9.22
CA THR A 26 61.01 -24.37 -7.89
C THR A 26 59.66 -24.62 -7.19
N PRO A 27 59.54 -25.62 -6.30
CA PRO A 27 58.24 -25.96 -5.68
C PRO A 27 57.57 -24.77 -5.00
N VAL A 28 58.32 -23.92 -4.35
CA VAL A 28 57.81 -22.69 -3.69
C VAL A 28 57.24 -21.67 -4.68
N LYS A 29 57.86 -21.49 -5.86
CA LYS A 29 57.38 -20.59 -6.90
C LYS A 29 56.13 -21.15 -7.62
N LYS A 30 56.01 -22.48 -7.74
CA LYS A 30 54.82 -23.13 -8.28
C LYS A 30 53.62 -22.94 -7.36
N VAL A 31 53.78 -23.12 -6.05
CA VAL A 31 52.72 -22.94 -5.07
C VAL A 31 52.25 -21.47 -5.03
N LYS A 32 53.16 -20.49 -5.04
CA LYS A 32 52.78 -19.07 -5.07
C LYS A 32 52.01 -18.66 -6.36
N LYS A 33 52.31 -19.28 -7.53
CA LYS A 33 51.60 -18.99 -8.78
C LYS A 33 50.19 -19.65 -8.78
N ILE A 34 50.08 -20.87 -8.25
CA ILE A 34 48.79 -21.57 -8.08
C ILE A 34 47.91 -20.78 -7.10
N LEU A 35 48.46 -20.33 -5.97
CA LEU A 35 47.73 -19.56 -4.96
C LEU A 35 47.22 -18.23 -5.52
N LYS A 36 48.05 -17.49 -6.30
CA LYS A 36 47.61 -16.27 -6.98
C LYS A 36 46.48 -16.55 -8.00
N GLY A 37 46.57 -17.66 -8.75
CA GLY A 37 45.53 -18.06 -9.69
C GLY A 37 44.22 -18.40 -8.95
N ALA A 38 44.29 -19.13 -7.84
CA ALA A 38 43.12 -19.47 -7.03
C ALA A 38 42.44 -18.23 -6.44
N VAL A 39 43.20 -17.24 -5.96
CA VAL A 39 42.68 -15.96 -5.46
C VAL A 39 41.96 -15.20 -6.56
N ILE A 40 42.53 -15.11 -7.76
CA ILE A 40 41.87 -14.42 -8.89
C ILE A 40 40.53 -15.10 -9.26
N VAL A 41 40.51 -16.44 -9.32
CA VAL A 41 39.26 -17.18 -9.58
C VAL A 41 38.22 -16.95 -8.50
N LEU A 42 38.62 -16.93 -7.24
CA LEU A 42 37.74 -16.67 -6.09
C LEU A 42 37.15 -15.27 -6.14
N VAL A 43 37.96 -14.26 -6.48
CA VAL A 43 37.50 -12.87 -6.64
C VAL A 43 36.52 -12.76 -7.81
N LEU A 44 36.79 -13.40 -8.96
CA LEU A 44 35.87 -13.41 -10.09
C LEU A 44 34.55 -14.10 -9.74
N PHE A 45 34.59 -15.18 -8.98
CA PHE A 45 33.38 -15.85 -8.49
C PHE A 45 32.56 -14.99 -7.54
N LEU A 46 33.23 -14.26 -6.64
CA LEU A 46 32.60 -13.31 -5.73
C LEU A 46 31.93 -12.16 -6.49
N VAL A 47 32.63 -11.59 -7.49
CA VAL A 47 32.06 -10.52 -8.34
C VAL A 47 30.86 -11.03 -9.11
N LEU A 48 30.95 -12.22 -9.71
CA LEU A 48 29.81 -12.84 -10.44
C LEU A 48 28.63 -13.07 -9.49
N PHE A 49 28.87 -13.56 -8.28
CA PHE A 49 27.83 -13.77 -7.28
C PHE A 49 27.14 -12.48 -6.86
N VAL A 50 27.89 -11.39 -6.67
CA VAL A 50 27.36 -10.05 -6.35
C VAL A 50 26.51 -9.53 -7.52
N VAL A 51 27.01 -9.64 -8.77
CA VAL A 51 26.28 -9.18 -9.96
C VAL A 51 24.96 -9.94 -10.15
N VAL A 52 24.98 -11.29 -9.97
CA VAL A 52 23.76 -12.10 -10.05
C VAL A 52 22.76 -11.73 -8.96
N LYS A 53 23.25 -11.45 -7.73
CA LYS A 53 22.39 -11.04 -6.61
C LYS A 53 21.76 -9.67 -6.84
N ILE A 54 22.50 -8.71 -7.40
CA ILE A 54 22.00 -7.38 -7.76
C ILE A 54 20.96 -7.48 -8.87
N HIS A 55 21.23 -8.26 -9.90
CA HIS A 55 20.32 -8.42 -11.06
C HIS A 55 19.01 -9.09 -10.66
N LYS A 56 19.06 -10.09 -9.77
CA LYS A 56 17.86 -10.78 -9.25
C LYS A 56 17.00 -9.87 -8.37
N ASN A 57 17.61 -8.96 -7.61
CA ASN A 57 16.89 -7.98 -6.78
C ASN A 57 16.21 -6.91 -7.63
N GLN A 58 16.81 -6.50 -8.76
CA GLN A 58 16.29 -5.43 -9.61
C GLN A 58 15.04 -5.87 -10.38
N SER A 59 15.01 -7.11 -10.90
CA SER A 59 13.86 -7.63 -11.65
C SER A 59 12.63 -7.91 -10.78
N GLN A 60 12.80 -8.19 -9.47
CA GLN A 60 11.68 -8.36 -8.54
C GLN A 60 11.07 -7.03 -8.12
N GLY A 61 11.89 -5.98 -7.91
CA GLY A 61 11.42 -4.65 -7.57
C GLY A 61 10.53 -4.03 -8.65
N GLU A 62 10.86 -4.24 -9.91
CA GLU A 62 10.12 -3.70 -11.04
C GLU A 62 8.72 -4.35 -11.19
N LYS A 63 8.63 -5.67 -11.05
CA LYS A 63 7.34 -6.39 -11.07
C LYS A 63 6.43 -5.95 -9.91
N THR A 64 6.96 -5.82 -8.70
CA THR A 64 6.20 -5.39 -7.53
C THR A 64 5.69 -3.96 -7.67
N THR A 65 6.49 -3.05 -8.24
CA THR A 65 6.08 -1.67 -8.51
C THR A 65 4.91 -1.62 -9.47
N VAL A 66 4.91 -2.39 -10.55
CA VAL A 66 3.81 -2.46 -11.52
C VAL A 66 2.54 -2.99 -10.85
N VAL A 67 2.62 -4.05 -10.06
CA VAL A 67 1.47 -4.63 -9.35
C VAL A 67 0.89 -3.65 -8.34
N VAL A 68 1.72 -3.01 -7.53
CA VAL A 68 1.27 -2.01 -6.54
C VAL A 68 0.61 -0.82 -7.24
N SER A 69 1.17 -0.34 -8.36
CA SER A 69 0.59 0.77 -9.12
C SER A 69 -0.76 0.41 -9.73
N SER A 70 -0.91 -0.79 -10.31
CA SER A 70 -2.19 -1.25 -10.88
C SER A 70 -3.28 -1.45 -9.82
N THR A 71 -2.90 -1.93 -8.63
CA THR A 71 -3.83 -2.07 -7.50
C THR A 71 -4.28 -0.71 -6.99
N LEU A 72 -3.36 0.27 -6.88
CA LEU A 72 -3.69 1.64 -6.50
C LEU A 72 -4.66 2.29 -7.51
N GLU A 73 -4.43 2.08 -8.80
CA GLU A 73 -5.32 2.56 -9.86
C GLU A 73 -6.73 1.94 -9.72
N SER A 74 -6.81 0.64 -9.43
CA SER A 74 -8.07 -0.04 -9.17
C SER A 74 -8.79 0.50 -7.93
N ILE A 75 -8.07 0.77 -6.84
CA ILE A 75 -8.64 1.41 -5.63
C ILE A 75 -9.18 2.81 -5.96
N ARG A 76 -8.41 3.62 -6.67
CA ARG A 76 -8.81 4.98 -7.05
C ARG A 76 -10.02 5.02 -7.99
N SER A 77 -10.19 4.02 -8.84
CA SER A 77 -11.33 3.92 -9.74
C SER A 77 -12.68 3.72 -9.00
N ILE A 78 -12.64 3.32 -7.73
CA ILE A 78 -13.84 3.16 -6.88
C ILE A 78 -14.38 4.54 -6.41
N GLY A 79 -13.53 5.59 -6.46
CA GLY A 79 -13.87 6.96 -6.06
C GLY A 79 -13.81 7.17 -4.56
N GLU A 80 -14.71 6.56 -3.81
CA GLU A 80 -14.77 6.61 -2.35
C GLU A 80 -14.63 5.22 -1.76
N LEU A 81 -13.78 5.07 -0.75
CA LEU A 81 -13.61 3.81 -0.03
C LEU A 81 -14.25 3.91 1.35
N SER A 82 -15.53 3.55 1.43
CA SER A 82 -16.25 3.38 2.70
C SER A 82 -15.81 2.05 3.34
N SER A 83 -15.24 2.14 4.52
CA SER A 83 -14.73 0.99 5.26
C SER A 83 -15.59 0.60 6.46
N TYR A 84 -16.55 1.45 6.80
CA TYR A 84 -17.49 1.22 7.89
C TYR A 84 -18.87 1.77 7.54
N GLU A 85 -19.89 0.95 7.77
CA GLU A 85 -21.29 1.32 7.65
C GLU A 85 -22.02 0.87 8.92
N SER A 86 -22.84 1.75 9.50
CA SER A 86 -23.62 1.46 10.71
C SER A 86 -24.96 2.18 10.68
N ILE A 87 -25.91 1.66 11.46
CA ILE A 87 -27.14 2.37 11.80
C ILE A 87 -26.84 3.19 13.05
N TYR A 88 -27.11 4.47 12.97
CA TYR A 88 -27.09 5.43 14.06
C TYR A 88 -28.52 5.85 14.37
N SER A 89 -28.91 5.81 15.64
CA SER A 89 -30.21 6.30 16.13
C SER A 89 -29.97 7.54 16.99
N GLY A 90 -30.64 8.62 16.66
CA GLY A 90 -30.45 9.91 17.31
C GLY A 90 -31.75 10.65 17.55
N VAL A 91 -31.63 11.82 18.18
CA VAL A 91 -32.71 12.77 18.37
C VAL A 91 -32.21 14.17 18.01
N ALA A 92 -32.67 14.65 16.86
CA ALA A 92 -32.32 16.00 16.42
C ALA A 92 -33.23 17.06 17.10
N ASN A 93 -32.62 18.21 17.35
CA ASN A 93 -33.30 19.37 17.93
C ASN A 93 -33.69 20.33 16.79
N GLY A 94 -34.97 20.46 16.55
CA GLY A 94 -35.53 21.30 15.50
C GLY A 94 -35.98 22.66 15.97
N GLU A 95 -35.66 23.70 15.18
CA GLU A 95 -36.00 25.12 15.41
C GLU A 95 -35.78 25.58 16.86
N ASP A 96 -34.57 25.41 17.34
CA ASP A 96 -34.16 25.83 18.73
C ASP A 96 -35.05 25.27 19.86
N GLY A 97 -35.46 24.00 19.70
CA GLY A 97 -36.22 23.28 20.72
C GLY A 97 -37.74 23.40 20.59
N ARG A 98 -38.28 23.87 19.49
CA ARG A 98 -39.71 23.86 19.25
C ARG A 98 -40.28 22.47 18.96
N TYR A 99 -39.44 21.58 18.43
CA TYR A 99 -39.74 20.16 18.30
C TYR A 99 -38.45 19.34 18.36
N TYR A 100 -38.62 18.06 18.62
CA TYR A 100 -37.55 17.08 18.57
C TYR A 100 -37.97 15.97 17.58
N VAL A 101 -36.98 15.40 16.91
CA VAL A 101 -37.22 14.29 15.96
C VAL A 101 -36.31 13.16 16.31
N SER A 102 -36.86 12.00 16.71
CA SER A 102 -36.10 10.77 16.75
C SER A 102 -35.99 10.18 15.35
N TYR A 103 -34.84 9.58 15.05
CA TYR A 103 -34.55 9.07 13.71
C TYR A 103 -33.52 7.97 13.74
N ASP A 104 -33.57 7.13 12.69
CA ASP A 104 -32.47 6.23 12.33
C ASP A 104 -31.79 6.72 11.04
N ALA A 105 -30.47 6.65 11.02
CA ALA A 105 -29.67 6.97 9.84
C ALA A 105 -28.67 5.84 9.54
N VAL A 106 -28.45 5.58 8.26
CA VAL A 106 -27.29 4.82 7.80
C VAL A 106 -26.12 5.80 7.65
N VAL A 107 -25.05 5.54 8.36
CA VAL A 107 -23.85 6.38 8.36
C VAL A 107 -22.70 5.57 7.77
N LYS A 108 -21.97 6.17 6.83
CA LYS A 108 -20.76 5.61 6.26
C LYS A 108 -19.56 6.44 6.66
N ALA A 109 -18.47 5.76 6.98
CA ALA A 109 -17.18 6.37 7.26
C ALA A 109 -16.10 5.74 6.41
N GLY A 110 -15.19 6.56 5.91
CA GLY A 110 -14.15 6.12 5.01
C GLY A 110 -13.23 7.27 4.59
N VAL A 111 -12.62 7.10 3.43
CA VAL A 111 -11.68 8.07 2.84
C VAL A 111 -11.92 8.22 1.34
N PRO A 112 -11.60 9.39 0.75
CA PRO A 112 -11.50 9.54 -0.70
C PRO A 112 -10.37 8.62 -1.22
N ALA A 113 -10.69 7.75 -2.18
CA ALA A 113 -9.72 6.77 -2.68
C ALA A 113 -8.56 7.40 -3.46
N ASP A 114 -8.77 8.55 -4.07
CA ASP A 114 -7.77 9.33 -4.82
C ASP A 114 -6.71 9.97 -3.90
N GLU A 115 -7.02 10.17 -2.62
CA GLU A 115 -6.08 10.68 -1.63
C GLU A 115 -5.16 9.61 -1.05
N ILE A 116 -5.47 8.32 -1.23
CA ILE A 116 -4.61 7.22 -0.81
C ILE A 116 -3.32 7.24 -1.63
N LYS A 117 -2.18 7.21 -0.95
CA LYS A 117 -0.86 7.16 -1.58
C LYS A 117 -0.15 5.87 -1.23
N ILE A 118 0.43 5.23 -2.24
CA ILE A 118 1.28 4.06 -2.04
C ILE A 118 2.66 4.39 -2.57
N ASN A 119 3.65 4.29 -1.71
CA ASN A 119 5.06 4.50 -2.01
C ASN A 119 5.86 3.25 -1.64
N HIS A 120 7.04 3.08 -2.20
CA HIS A 120 7.95 2.03 -1.79
C HIS A 120 9.35 2.56 -1.53
N LYS A 121 10.02 2.00 -0.53
CA LYS A 121 11.42 2.28 -0.23
C LYS A 121 12.15 0.95 -0.02
N GLY A 122 12.89 0.51 -1.04
CA GLY A 122 13.48 -0.83 -1.06
C GLY A 122 12.38 -1.90 -1.03
N LYS A 123 12.40 -2.74 0.01
CA LYS A 123 11.39 -3.79 0.25
C LYS A 123 10.23 -3.36 1.18
N LYS A 124 10.14 -2.08 1.49
CA LYS A 124 9.07 -1.55 2.33
C LYS A 124 8.06 -0.80 1.48
N ILE A 125 6.81 -1.23 1.51
CA ILE A 125 5.67 -0.55 0.91
C ILE A 125 5.00 0.29 2.00
N ILE A 126 4.81 1.56 1.72
CA ILE A 126 4.22 2.53 2.65
C ILE A 126 2.91 2.99 2.03
N VAL A 127 1.81 2.68 2.70
CA VAL A 127 0.47 3.16 2.36
C VAL A 127 0.15 4.34 3.28
N THR A 128 -0.02 5.52 2.69
CA THR A 128 -0.41 6.72 3.42
C THR A 128 -1.91 6.91 3.21
N LEU A 129 -2.66 6.87 4.31
CA LEU A 129 -4.10 7.05 4.34
C LEU A 129 -4.43 8.49 4.74
N PRO A 130 -5.42 9.13 4.11
CA PRO A 130 -6.00 10.37 4.64
C PRO A 130 -6.75 10.06 5.94
N LYS A 131 -7.08 11.10 6.70
CA LYS A 131 -7.88 10.96 7.91
C LYS A 131 -9.27 10.45 7.56
N VAL A 132 -9.72 9.41 8.24
CA VAL A 132 -11.08 8.88 8.09
C VAL A 132 -12.10 9.93 8.54
N SER A 133 -13.17 10.07 7.78
CA SER A 133 -14.29 10.97 8.07
C SER A 133 -15.62 10.33 7.70
N VAL A 134 -16.71 10.97 8.10
CA VAL A 134 -18.06 10.60 7.65
C VAL A 134 -18.21 10.97 6.18
N THR A 135 -18.43 9.98 5.34
CA THR A 135 -18.55 10.16 3.89
C THR A 135 -19.99 10.29 3.43
N ASP A 136 -20.91 9.56 4.06
CA ASP A 136 -22.32 9.62 3.73
C ASP A 136 -23.21 9.47 4.97
N VAL A 137 -24.38 10.13 4.95
CA VAL A 137 -25.43 10.02 5.96
C VAL A 137 -26.76 9.98 5.24
N THR A 138 -27.48 8.88 5.38
CA THR A 138 -28.81 8.70 4.81
C THR A 138 -29.81 8.44 5.93
N VAL A 139 -30.69 9.41 6.21
CA VAL A 139 -31.76 9.29 7.22
C VAL A 139 -32.88 8.45 6.62
N LYS A 140 -33.39 7.50 7.42
CA LYS A 140 -34.55 6.69 7.05
C LYS A 140 -35.82 7.48 7.32
N MET A 141 -36.49 7.93 6.26
CA MET A 141 -37.72 8.77 6.37
C MET A 141 -38.82 8.10 7.17
N GLU A 142 -38.92 6.78 7.09
CA GLU A 142 -39.92 5.95 7.80
C GLU A 142 -39.65 5.87 9.32
N SER A 143 -38.45 6.25 9.77
CA SER A 143 -38.09 6.25 11.20
C SER A 143 -38.32 7.58 11.91
N LEU A 144 -38.71 8.61 11.16
CA LEU A 144 -38.92 9.94 11.76
C LEU A 144 -40.13 9.94 12.68
N ASP A 145 -39.91 10.24 13.96
CA ASP A 145 -40.94 10.41 14.95
C ASP A 145 -40.79 11.76 15.64
N TYR A 146 -41.89 12.54 15.67
CA TYR A 146 -41.88 13.95 16.04
C TYR A 146 -42.48 14.17 17.44
N MET A 147 -41.80 14.96 18.23
CA MET A 147 -42.30 15.48 19.52
C MET A 147 -42.35 16.99 19.44
N PHE A 148 -43.54 17.58 19.36
CA PHE A 148 -43.77 19.01 19.37
C PHE A 148 -43.85 19.55 20.77
N MET A 149 -43.22 20.70 21.03
CA MET A 149 -43.26 21.42 22.34
C MET A 149 -44.43 22.41 22.43
N ASP A 150 -45.04 22.76 21.29
CA ASP A 150 -46.20 23.63 21.18
C ASP A 150 -47.26 22.96 20.29
N ASP A 151 -48.46 22.76 20.85
CA ASP A 151 -49.61 22.14 20.14
C ASP A 151 -50.10 22.97 18.95
N ASN A 152 -49.77 24.27 18.89
CA ASN A 152 -50.13 25.16 17.80
C ASN A 152 -48.99 25.36 16.76
N TYR A 153 -47.95 24.53 16.82
CA TYR A 153 -46.82 24.63 15.94
C TYR A 153 -47.26 24.37 14.46
N ASP A 154 -46.89 25.29 13.55
CA ASP A 154 -47.17 25.13 12.11
C ASP A 154 -46.26 24.03 11.55
N GLN A 155 -46.85 22.89 11.23
CA GLN A 155 -46.15 21.71 10.72
C GLN A 155 -45.94 21.75 9.19
N THR A 156 -46.25 22.86 8.53
CA THR A 156 -46.10 23.00 7.07
C THR A 156 -44.63 22.88 6.68
N GLY A 157 -44.29 21.90 5.83
CA GLY A 157 -42.93 21.66 5.33
C GLY A 157 -41.95 21.13 6.37
N ILE A 158 -42.44 20.69 7.53
CA ILE A 158 -41.57 20.22 8.64
C ILE A 158 -40.71 19.02 8.23
N SER A 159 -41.23 18.09 7.42
CA SER A 159 -40.48 16.89 7.05
C SER A 159 -39.19 17.19 6.29
N GLU A 160 -39.18 18.22 5.44
CA GLU A 160 -37.94 18.61 4.73
C GLU A 160 -36.92 19.24 5.70
N LYS A 161 -37.40 20.09 6.62
CA LYS A 161 -36.51 20.71 7.63
C LYS A 161 -35.95 19.66 8.56
N ALA A 162 -36.80 18.81 9.13
CA ALA A 162 -36.41 17.75 10.05
C ALA A 162 -35.43 16.78 9.40
N TYR A 163 -35.61 16.42 8.14
CA TYR A 163 -34.69 15.56 7.41
C TYR A 163 -33.27 16.15 7.36
N LYS A 164 -33.15 17.46 7.04
CA LYS A 164 -31.87 18.16 7.05
C LYS A 164 -31.23 18.21 8.42
N GLU A 165 -32.01 18.56 9.45
CA GLU A 165 -31.56 18.62 10.84
C GLU A 165 -31.07 17.26 11.35
N CYS A 166 -31.76 16.18 11.01
CA CYS A 166 -31.32 14.81 11.35
C CYS A 166 -30.02 14.43 10.64
N ILE A 167 -29.80 14.84 9.37
CA ILE A 167 -28.53 14.59 8.67
C ILE A 167 -27.39 15.36 9.35
N GLU A 168 -27.60 16.62 9.70
CA GLU A 168 -26.59 17.45 10.35
C GLU A 168 -26.24 16.92 11.74
N ASP A 169 -27.25 16.56 12.53
CA ASP A 169 -27.11 15.95 13.83
C ASP A 169 -26.31 14.63 13.77
N ALA A 170 -26.73 13.68 12.92
CA ALA A 170 -26.02 12.43 12.75
C ALA A 170 -24.57 12.62 12.28
N ARG A 171 -24.34 13.53 11.35
CA ARG A 171 -23.00 13.82 10.84
C ARG A 171 -22.09 14.38 11.93
N LYS A 172 -22.59 15.29 12.73
CA LYS A 172 -21.86 15.89 13.85
C LYS A 172 -21.53 14.86 14.91
N GLU A 173 -22.53 14.14 15.41
CA GLU A 173 -22.38 13.16 16.49
C GLU A 173 -21.43 12.02 16.09
N VAL A 174 -21.53 11.51 14.84
CA VAL A 174 -20.65 10.47 14.35
C VAL A 174 -19.23 10.98 14.11
N ALA A 175 -19.06 12.23 13.65
CA ALA A 175 -17.74 12.83 13.49
C ALA A 175 -16.99 13.00 14.82
N GLU A 176 -17.70 13.18 15.90
CA GLU A 176 -17.15 13.24 17.27
C GLU A 176 -16.93 11.84 17.89
N ASN A 177 -17.54 10.80 17.31
CA ASN A 177 -17.44 9.43 17.80
C ASN A 177 -16.13 8.76 17.39
N LYS A 178 -15.11 8.88 18.24
CA LYS A 178 -13.77 8.30 17.99
C LYS A 178 -13.80 6.80 17.75
N TRP A 179 -14.74 6.06 18.34
CA TRP A 179 -14.82 4.61 18.17
C TRP A 179 -15.20 4.24 16.73
N ILE A 180 -16.18 4.91 16.15
CA ILE A 180 -16.62 4.68 14.76
C ILE A 180 -15.48 4.98 13.80
N LEU A 181 -14.81 6.13 13.97
CA LEU A 181 -13.71 6.52 13.09
C LEU A 181 -12.52 5.59 13.21
N GLN A 182 -12.18 5.12 14.40
CA GLN A 182 -11.11 4.13 14.60
C GLN A 182 -11.46 2.76 14.02
N ALA A 183 -12.71 2.32 14.15
CA ALA A 183 -13.17 1.09 13.53
C ALA A 183 -13.08 1.17 11.99
N ALA A 184 -13.48 2.31 11.43
CA ALA A 184 -13.36 2.56 9.99
C ALA A 184 -11.90 2.57 9.52
N GLU A 185 -10.99 3.23 10.26
CA GLU A 185 -9.56 3.24 9.95
C GLU A 185 -8.97 1.83 9.95
N LYS A 186 -9.28 1.06 10.99
CA LYS A 186 -8.82 -0.33 11.09
C LYS A 186 -9.33 -1.20 9.95
N ASN A 187 -10.63 -1.13 9.63
CA ASN A 187 -11.23 -1.87 8.53
C ASN A 187 -10.62 -1.49 7.18
N LEU A 188 -10.30 -0.19 6.99
CA LEU A 188 -9.63 0.31 5.79
C LEU A 188 -8.24 -0.29 5.65
N GLU A 189 -7.44 -0.29 6.72
CA GLU A 189 -6.11 -0.93 6.72
C GLU A 189 -6.20 -2.42 6.43
N GLU A 190 -7.13 -3.14 7.06
CA GLU A 190 -7.33 -4.58 6.85
C GLU A 190 -7.78 -4.89 5.42
N GLY A 191 -8.67 -4.08 4.86
CA GLY A 191 -9.12 -4.20 3.48
C GLY A 191 -7.99 -4.00 2.47
N ILE A 192 -7.20 -2.93 2.62
CA ILE A 192 -6.04 -2.67 1.77
C ILE A 192 -4.96 -3.73 1.94
N ARG A 193 -4.72 -4.20 3.16
CA ARG A 193 -3.82 -5.31 3.45
C ARG A 193 -4.28 -6.57 2.72
N GLY A 194 -5.56 -6.93 2.81
CA GLY A 194 -6.12 -8.08 2.12
C GLY A 194 -5.95 -8.04 0.60
N MET A 195 -5.95 -6.84 0.00
CA MET A 195 -5.69 -6.66 -1.43
C MET A 195 -4.20 -6.74 -1.79
N LEU A 196 -3.31 -6.24 -0.94
CA LEU A 196 -1.88 -6.15 -1.24
C LEU A 196 -1.08 -7.39 -0.81
N ASP A 197 -1.39 -8.01 0.33
CA ASP A 197 -0.64 -9.15 0.87
C ASP A 197 -0.53 -10.34 -0.11
N PRO A 198 -1.59 -10.72 -0.86
CA PRO A 198 -1.49 -11.80 -1.84
C PRO A 198 -0.53 -11.48 -3.01
N LEU A 199 -0.32 -10.18 -3.29
CA LEU A 199 0.54 -9.70 -4.36
C LEU A 199 2.00 -9.56 -3.89
N LEU A 200 2.18 -9.43 -2.57
CA LEU A 200 3.47 -9.36 -1.92
C LEU A 200 3.84 -10.77 -1.46
N ASP A 201 4.32 -11.60 -2.41
CA ASP A 201 4.77 -12.96 -2.11
C ASP A 201 5.63 -12.98 -0.85
N SER A 202 5.28 -13.82 0.11
CA SER A 202 5.97 -13.99 1.40
C SER A 202 7.46 -14.31 1.23
N GLN A 203 7.85 -14.88 0.07
CA GLN A 203 9.24 -15.14 -0.30
C GLN A 203 10.00 -13.90 -0.78
N SER A 204 9.31 -12.85 -1.20
CA SER A 204 9.94 -11.61 -1.70
C SER A 204 10.57 -10.78 -0.59
N GLY A 205 10.16 -10.99 0.66
CA GLY A 205 10.61 -10.25 1.84
C GLY A 205 10.16 -8.79 1.84
N TYR A 206 9.05 -8.46 1.16
CA TYR A 206 8.42 -7.16 1.27
C TYR A 206 7.64 -7.03 2.58
N SER A 207 7.58 -5.82 3.12
CA SER A 207 6.79 -5.47 4.31
C SER A 207 5.87 -4.31 4.00
N LEU A 208 4.63 -4.39 4.50
CA LEU A 208 3.61 -3.35 4.38
C LEU A 208 3.59 -2.50 5.66
N LYS A 209 3.58 -1.18 5.51
CA LYS A 209 3.42 -0.21 6.59
C LYS A 209 2.32 0.77 6.26
N PHE A 210 1.42 1.04 7.20
CA PHE A 210 0.44 2.11 7.11
C PHE A 210 0.93 3.33 7.86
N GLU A 211 0.62 4.50 7.32
CA GLU A 211 0.85 5.82 7.90
C GLU A 211 -0.40 6.66 7.67
N THR A 212 -0.93 7.28 8.71
CA THR A 212 -2.05 8.22 8.57
C THR A 212 -1.48 9.61 8.33
N LYS A 213 -1.99 10.31 7.32
CA LYS A 213 -1.65 11.71 7.09
C LYS A 213 -2.28 12.54 8.22
N GLU A 214 -1.47 13.06 9.15
CA GLU A 214 -1.93 14.08 10.08
C GLU A 214 -2.50 15.24 9.26
N GLY A 215 -3.77 15.59 9.52
CA GLY A 215 -4.42 16.65 8.78
C GLY A 215 -3.62 17.95 8.93
N GLU A 216 -3.24 18.55 7.80
CA GLU A 216 -2.90 19.97 7.78
C GLU A 216 -4.16 20.68 8.28
N GLY A 217 -4.11 21.18 9.52
CA GLY A 217 -5.24 21.87 10.13
C GLY A 217 -5.60 23.07 9.26
N GLN A 218 -6.85 23.11 8.83
CA GLN A 218 -7.51 24.34 8.39
C GLN A 218 -8.07 25.08 9.61
#